data_562f99c1db279ff09157dd7a4b01946e
#
_entry.id   562f99c1db279ff09157dd7a4b01946e
#
_cell.length_a   1.000
_cell.length_b   1.000
_cell.length_c   1.000
_cell.angle_alpha   90.00
_cell.angle_beta   90.00
_cell.angle_gamma   90.00
#
_symmetry.space_group_name_H-M   'P 1'
#
loop_
_entity.id
_entity.type
_entity.pdbx_description
1 polymer ?
#
loop_
_entity_poly.entity_id
_entity_poly.type
_entity_poly.pdbx_seq_one_letter_code
_entity_poly.pdbx_strand_id
1 'polypeptide(L)'
;ISLKTNLDIQVQKVREMINTACLSPHDTPFLHQEFMKTVDLWPSQYEEVSEDLLEAISTRLPLTRHLLKNFLSSVKQKVKHIHDIQFNLSLDDENSHLLADTYSFTAALIFLLQNLSEMTGQRVFDLSLIQKKGFLVFDISWDSPWLLKDHIEQLMQKRINSLPSLFYVLRQNKASFEVICDNHEKSSRIRIIARAGSKTHAREKHQAPVITGSRPEFYDLDLFRTDEEDNDLFDTDLKNITYTVFDTETTGLNPDGGDEIISLAAVRIVNHRIIYQDIFEELVDPKRDIPMESYRIHGINYEMVTGKKDIRTILPAFRDYAAETVLLGHNIAFDMKMFKVKEKQTGIRLMNPVLDTLLLSAVLHPVHARHDMESIAERLGVNIIGRHTALGDAIATAEIFLKLIPLLNSNGVLTLRDAVKASKKSYYARLKY
;
A
#
# COMPACT_ATOMS: atom_id res chain seq x y z
N ILE A 1 -0.69 14.89 -20.28
CA ILE A 1 -0.77 15.39 -21.69
C ILE A 1 0.59 15.21 -22.37
N SER A 2 1.72 15.49 -21.72
CA SER A 2 3.06 15.38 -22.36
C SER A 2 3.47 13.94 -22.69
N LEU A 3 3.13 12.95 -21.86
CA LEU A 3 3.53 11.54 -22.04
C LEU A 3 2.85 10.90 -23.25
N LYS A 4 1.53 11.07 -23.37
CA LYS A 4 0.75 10.55 -24.50
C LYS A 4 1.21 11.18 -25.81
N THR A 5 1.46 12.50 -25.80
CA THR A 5 1.92 13.25 -26.96
C THR A 5 3.31 12.79 -27.40
N ASN A 6 4.22 12.50 -26.46
CA ASN A 6 5.56 12.01 -26.77
C ASN A 6 5.55 10.58 -27.33
N LEU A 7 4.75 9.69 -26.75
CA LEU A 7 4.57 8.33 -27.23
C LEU A 7 3.95 8.31 -28.64
N ASP A 8 2.91 9.13 -28.87
CA ASP A 8 2.26 9.26 -30.18
C ASP A 8 3.25 9.78 -31.24
N ILE A 9 4.12 10.73 -30.89
CA ILE A 9 5.17 11.24 -31.78
C ILE A 9 6.20 10.16 -32.12
N GLN A 10 6.63 9.36 -31.17
CA GLN A 10 7.61 8.29 -31.40
C GLN A 10 7.00 7.15 -32.23
N VAL A 11 5.76 6.75 -31.96
CA VAL A 11 5.03 5.77 -32.76
C VAL A 11 4.83 6.24 -34.18
N GLN A 12 4.53 7.55 -34.36
CA GLN A 12 4.37 8.14 -35.67
C GLN A 12 5.70 8.15 -36.46
N LYS A 13 6.82 8.52 -35.84
CA LYS A 13 8.16 8.45 -36.46
C LYS A 13 8.52 7.02 -36.88
N VAL A 14 8.29 6.03 -36.07
CA VAL A 14 8.53 4.61 -36.39
C VAL A 14 7.66 4.19 -37.59
N ARG A 15 6.38 4.57 -37.63
CA ARG A 15 5.51 4.29 -38.77
C ARG A 15 5.98 4.94 -40.05
N GLU A 16 6.42 6.20 -40.00
CA GLU A 16 6.98 6.91 -41.14
C GLU A 16 8.27 6.27 -41.65
N MET A 17 9.16 5.84 -40.73
CA MET A 17 10.40 5.11 -41.09
C MET A 17 10.10 3.76 -41.73
N ILE A 18 9.14 2.98 -41.22
CA ILE A 18 8.72 1.69 -41.80
C ILE A 18 8.13 1.92 -43.20
N ASN A 19 7.28 2.93 -43.37
CA ASN A 19 6.66 3.23 -44.65
C ASN A 19 7.71 3.73 -45.69
N THR A 20 8.74 4.44 -45.26
CA THR A 20 9.82 4.92 -46.13
C THR A 20 10.77 3.78 -46.51
N ALA A 21 11.06 2.84 -45.57
CA ALA A 21 11.90 1.69 -45.84
C ALA A 21 11.28 0.69 -46.84
N CYS A 22 9.96 0.70 -47.01
CA CYS A 22 9.28 -0.15 -47.99
C CYS A 22 9.31 0.42 -49.43
N LEU A 23 9.86 1.61 -49.64
CA LEU A 23 9.74 2.31 -50.93
C LEU A 23 11.02 2.35 -51.80
N SER A 24 12.22 1.91 -51.33
CA SER A 24 13.43 1.91 -52.16
C SER A 24 14.50 0.93 -51.67
N PRO A 25 15.03 0.04 -52.56
CA PRO A 25 16.09 -0.92 -52.20
C PRO A 25 17.49 -0.29 -52.08
N HIS A 26 17.69 0.97 -52.43
CA HIS A 26 19.03 1.58 -52.49
C HIS A 26 19.44 2.41 -51.28
N ASP A 27 18.52 2.76 -50.38
CA ASP A 27 18.80 3.63 -49.22
C ASP A 27 18.89 2.87 -47.89
N THR A 28 18.99 1.56 -47.94
CA THR A 28 19.00 0.66 -46.76
C THR A 28 20.09 0.93 -45.73
N PRO A 29 21.34 1.35 -46.02
CA PRO A 29 22.34 1.57 -44.98
C PRO A 29 22.08 2.83 -44.12
N PHE A 30 21.59 3.91 -44.76
CA PHE A 30 21.33 5.15 -44.03
C PHE A 30 20.10 5.06 -43.14
N LEU A 31 19.02 4.49 -43.64
CA LEU A 31 17.78 4.25 -42.88
C LEU A 31 18.02 3.26 -41.72
N HIS A 32 18.85 2.25 -41.94
CA HIS A 32 19.24 1.30 -40.91
C HIS A 32 20.03 2.01 -39.79
N GLN A 33 20.95 2.91 -40.13
CA GLN A 33 21.75 3.67 -39.17
C GLN A 33 20.89 4.68 -38.36
N GLU A 34 19.93 5.34 -38.99
CA GLU A 34 19.00 6.22 -38.30
C GLU A 34 17.99 5.44 -37.43
N PHE A 35 17.52 4.30 -37.93
CA PHE A 35 16.68 3.39 -37.15
C PHE A 35 17.42 2.88 -35.89
N MET A 36 18.65 2.42 -36.01
CA MET A 36 19.46 1.98 -34.89
C MET A 36 19.73 3.10 -33.89
N LYS A 37 20.01 4.32 -34.33
CA LYS A 37 20.12 5.50 -33.44
C LYS A 37 18.84 5.79 -32.69
N THR A 38 17.69 5.62 -33.32
CA THR A 38 16.38 5.83 -32.68
C THR A 38 16.08 4.70 -31.69
N VAL A 39 16.42 3.46 -32.02
CA VAL A 39 16.27 2.30 -31.15
C VAL A 39 17.25 2.35 -29.97
N ASP A 40 18.48 2.82 -30.17
CA ASP A 40 19.48 2.99 -29.11
C ASP A 40 19.10 4.09 -28.09
N LEU A 41 18.28 5.07 -28.51
CA LEU A 41 17.72 6.10 -27.62
C LEU A 41 16.46 5.62 -26.87
N TRP A 42 15.82 4.54 -27.35
CA TRP A 42 14.61 3.99 -26.72
C TRP A 42 14.80 3.51 -25.27
N PRO A 43 15.88 2.82 -24.90
CA PRO A 43 16.07 2.39 -23.52
C PRO A 43 16.09 3.55 -22.55
N SER A 44 16.81 4.64 -22.84
CA SER A 44 16.88 5.81 -21.95
C SER A 44 15.56 6.59 -21.87
N GLN A 45 14.86 6.73 -23.02
CA GLN A 45 13.54 7.37 -23.05
C GLN A 45 12.46 6.49 -22.46
N TYR A 46 12.56 5.16 -22.60
CA TYR A 46 11.65 4.21 -21.97
C TYR A 46 11.87 4.13 -20.45
N GLU A 47 13.10 4.25 -19.97
CA GLU A 47 13.41 4.39 -18.55
C GLU A 47 12.84 5.68 -17.97
N GLU A 48 12.99 6.81 -18.67
CA GLU A 48 12.43 8.11 -18.25
C GLU A 48 10.89 8.09 -18.24
N VAL A 49 10.27 7.53 -19.28
CA VAL A 49 8.80 7.38 -19.38
C VAL A 49 8.29 6.33 -18.39
N SER A 50 9.04 5.26 -18.15
CA SER A 50 8.65 4.26 -17.13
C SER A 50 8.86 4.78 -15.72
N GLU A 51 9.86 5.62 -15.48
CA GLU A 51 10.05 6.31 -14.19
C GLU A 51 8.92 7.32 -13.93
N ASP A 52 8.55 8.14 -14.91
CA ASP A 52 7.44 9.08 -14.79
C ASP A 52 6.08 8.37 -14.63
N LEU A 53 5.88 7.24 -15.34
CA LEU A 53 4.69 6.41 -15.19
C LEU A 53 4.67 5.71 -13.82
N LEU A 54 5.80 5.18 -13.38
CA LEU A 54 5.94 4.60 -12.05
C LEU A 54 5.83 5.67 -10.95
N GLU A 55 6.29 6.89 -11.20
CA GLU A 55 6.09 8.03 -10.30
C GLU A 55 4.62 8.47 -10.23
N ALA A 56 3.88 8.39 -11.34
CA ALA A 56 2.45 8.69 -11.40
C ALA A 56 1.57 7.57 -10.83
N ILE A 57 2.03 6.31 -10.92
CA ILE A 57 1.32 5.10 -10.48
C ILE A 57 1.69 4.71 -9.05
N SER A 58 2.88 5.11 -8.59
CA SER A 58 3.28 4.77 -7.23
C SER A 58 2.49 5.60 -6.24
N THR A 59 1.81 4.92 -5.35
CA THR A 59 1.20 5.52 -4.17
C THR A 59 2.28 6.20 -3.36
N ARG A 60 2.30 7.53 -3.43
CA ARG A 60 3.13 8.34 -2.54
C ARG A 60 2.42 8.37 -1.19
N LEU A 61 2.62 7.35 -0.39
CA LEU A 61 2.34 7.51 1.03
C LEU A 61 3.21 8.68 1.52
N PRO A 62 2.62 9.65 2.23
CA PRO A 62 3.40 10.78 2.71
C PRO A 62 4.51 10.26 3.60
N LEU A 63 5.71 10.81 3.43
CA LEU A 63 6.81 10.50 4.34
C LEU A 63 6.42 11.00 5.73
N THR A 64 6.18 10.08 6.64
CA THR A 64 5.77 10.36 8.01
C THR A 64 6.93 10.14 8.98
N ARG A 65 6.83 10.79 10.13
CA ARG A 65 7.89 10.73 11.14
C ARG A 65 7.61 9.59 12.12
N HIS A 66 8.54 8.66 12.22
CA HIS A 66 8.41 7.49 13.08
C HIS A 66 9.59 7.38 14.04
N LEU A 67 9.31 6.97 15.28
CA LEU A 67 10.38 6.64 16.22
C LEU A 67 11.16 5.44 15.67
N LEU A 68 12.44 5.61 15.43
CA LEU A 68 13.30 4.63 14.78
C LEU A 68 13.31 3.28 15.49
N LYS A 69 13.37 3.30 16.82
CA LYS A 69 13.34 2.08 17.65
C LYS A 69 12.08 1.24 17.41
N ASN A 70 10.91 1.88 17.34
CA ASN A 70 9.63 1.18 17.10
C ASN A 70 9.58 0.60 15.70
N PHE A 71 10.00 1.38 14.70
CA PHE A 71 10.09 0.94 13.31
C PHE A 71 10.98 -0.32 13.18
N LEU A 72 12.20 -0.26 13.72
CA LEU A 72 13.14 -1.37 13.63
C LEU A 72 12.71 -2.61 14.43
N SER A 73 12.04 -2.41 15.57
CA SER A 73 11.47 -3.53 16.33
C SER A 73 10.41 -4.26 15.51
N SER A 74 9.57 -3.53 14.77
CA SER A 74 8.59 -4.12 13.85
C SER A 74 9.27 -4.88 12.70
N VAL A 75 10.30 -4.29 12.07
CA VAL A 75 11.08 -4.97 11.01
C VAL A 75 11.72 -6.24 11.55
N LYS A 76 12.39 -6.17 12.71
CA LYS A 76 13.06 -7.31 13.36
C LYS A 76 12.11 -8.47 13.63
N GLN A 77 10.93 -8.17 14.16
CA GLN A 77 9.92 -9.18 14.45
C GLN A 77 9.43 -9.85 13.16
N LYS A 78 9.15 -9.08 12.12
CA LYS A 78 8.65 -9.59 10.83
C LYS A 78 9.69 -10.46 10.13
N VAL A 79 10.94 -10.02 10.04
CA VAL A 79 12.03 -10.76 9.38
C VAL A 79 12.29 -12.08 10.09
N LYS A 80 12.29 -12.10 11.43
CA LYS A 80 12.45 -13.31 12.23
C LYS A 80 11.31 -14.30 12.03
N HIS A 81 10.07 -13.81 12.02
CA HIS A 81 8.88 -14.67 11.93
C HIS A 81 8.69 -15.28 10.54
N ILE A 82 8.97 -14.52 9.48
CA ILE A 82 8.68 -14.94 8.10
C ILE A 82 9.86 -15.68 7.46
N HIS A 83 11.08 -15.23 7.72
CA HIS A 83 12.29 -15.69 7.01
C HIS A 83 13.32 -16.35 7.91
N ASP A 84 13.06 -16.48 9.21
CA ASP A 84 14.02 -16.98 10.21
C ASP A 84 15.37 -16.25 10.16
N ILE A 85 15.32 -14.95 9.85
CA ILE A 85 16.49 -14.08 9.81
C ILE A 85 16.51 -13.23 11.08
N GLN A 86 17.70 -13.06 11.64
CA GLN A 86 17.92 -12.22 12.82
C GLN A 86 18.90 -11.11 12.49
N PHE A 87 18.79 -9.98 13.15
CA PHE A 87 19.84 -8.96 13.13
C PHE A 87 20.10 -8.40 14.53
N ASN A 88 21.38 -8.17 14.78
CA ASN A 88 21.85 -7.46 15.96
C ASN A 88 21.71 -5.97 15.69
N LEU A 89 21.10 -5.25 16.63
CA LEU A 89 20.81 -3.83 16.45
C LEU A 89 21.71 -3.00 17.34
N SER A 90 22.44 -2.07 16.73
CA SER A 90 23.21 -1.03 17.42
C SER A 90 22.68 0.35 17.03
N LEU A 91 22.16 1.10 18.00
CA LEU A 91 21.61 2.43 17.82
C LEU A 91 22.45 3.44 18.59
N ASP A 92 22.87 4.50 17.90
CA ASP A 92 23.61 5.62 18.51
C ASP A 92 22.69 6.51 19.36
N ASP A 93 21.43 6.71 18.94
CA ASP A 93 20.41 7.48 19.68
C ASP A 93 19.04 6.79 19.55
N GLU A 94 18.51 6.27 20.66
CA GLU A 94 17.20 5.60 20.71
C GLU A 94 16.01 6.53 20.42
N ASN A 95 16.19 7.84 20.55
CA ASN A 95 15.16 8.84 20.27
C ASN A 95 15.20 9.37 18.83
N SER A 96 16.04 8.81 17.97
CA SER A 96 16.10 9.17 16.57
C SER A 96 14.79 8.88 15.87
N HIS A 97 14.43 9.71 14.90
CA HIS A 97 13.21 9.56 14.11
C HIS A 97 13.56 9.40 12.65
N LEU A 98 12.92 8.44 12.01
CA LEU A 98 12.96 8.20 10.57
C LEU A 98 11.83 8.99 9.90
N LEU A 99 12.13 9.65 8.77
CA LEU A 99 11.14 10.25 7.89
C LEU A 99 11.00 9.34 6.66
N ALA A 100 9.98 8.51 6.63
CA ALA A 100 9.78 7.53 5.56
C ALA A 100 8.29 7.19 5.37
N ASP A 101 7.96 6.64 4.21
CA ASP A 101 6.81 5.77 4.05
C ASP A 101 7.16 4.42 4.67
N THR A 102 6.62 4.15 5.86
CA THR A 102 6.95 2.94 6.62
C THR A 102 6.52 1.67 5.94
N TYR A 103 5.48 1.73 5.07
CA TYR A 103 5.03 0.57 4.30
C TYR A 103 6.12 0.12 3.33
N SER A 104 6.45 0.97 2.37
CA SER A 104 7.40 0.62 1.32
C SER A 104 8.82 0.45 1.87
N PHE A 105 9.23 1.26 2.86
CA PHE A 105 10.55 1.16 3.45
C PHE A 105 10.75 -0.11 4.28
N THR A 106 9.71 -0.58 5.01
CA THR A 106 9.73 -1.89 5.69
C THR A 106 9.86 -3.02 4.67
N ALA A 107 9.05 -2.99 3.61
CA ALA A 107 9.11 -3.99 2.55
C ALA A 107 10.49 -4.03 1.88
N ALA A 108 11.10 -2.86 1.64
CA ALA A 108 12.45 -2.75 1.09
C ALA A 108 13.51 -3.38 1.99
N LEU A 109 13.47 -3.14 3.30
CA LEU A 109 14.43 -3.72 4.25
C LEU A 109 14.25 -5.25 4.38
N ILE A 110 13.01 -5.73 4.45
CA ILE A 110 12.73 -7.17 4.50
C ILE A 110 13.23 -7.86 3.23
N PHE A 111 12.89 -7.31 2.07
CA PHE A 111 13.31 -7.84 0.77
C PHE A 111 14.84 -7.87 0.64
N LEU A 112 15.51 -6.81 1.07
CA LEU A 112 16.98 -6.75 1.07
C LEU A 112 17.58 -7.83 1.96
N LEU A 113 17.15 -7.95 3.20
CA LEU A 113 17.65 -8.94 4.16
C LEU A 113 17.38 -10.38 3.70
N GLN A 114 16.21 -10.64 3.11
CA GLN A 114 15.87 -11.94 2.54
C GLN A 114 16.82 -12.31 1.41
N ASN A 115 16.98 -11.44 0.41
CA ASN A 115 17.87 -11.73 -0.72
C ASN A 115 19.35 -11.83 -0.28
N LEU A 116 19.79 -11.00 0.66
CA LEU A 116 21.14 -11.15 1.25
C LEU A 116 21.31 -12.51 1.93
N SER A 117 20.30 -12.97 2.68
CA SER A 117 20.34 -14.30 3.31
C SER A 117 20.40 -15.43 2.28
N GLU A 118 19.62 -15.35 1.20
CA GLU A 118 19.63 -16.32 0.11
C GLU A 118 20.99 -16.35 -0.63
N MET A 119 21.58 -15.17 -0.85
CA MET A 119 22.86 -15.03 -1.58
C MET A 119 24.08 -15.41 -0.74
N THR A 120 24.05 -15.15 0.57
CA THR A 120 25.19 -15.38 1.47
C THR A 120 25.10 -16.68 2.26
N GLY A 121 23.89 -17.26 2.37
CA GLY A 121 23.59 -18.39 3.26
C GLY A 121 23.54 -17.99 4.74
N GLN A 122 23.69 -16.71 5.07
CA GLN A 122 23.69 -16.24 6.46
C GLN A 122 22.26 -15.93 6.93
N ARG A 123 22.03 -16.15 8.22
CA ARG A 123 20.76 -15.89 8.90
C ARG A 123 20.87 -14.78 9.96
N VAL A 124 22.07 -14.30 10.22
CA VAL A 124 22.34 -13.26 11.21
C VAL A 124 23.11 -12.14 10.54
N PHE A 125 22.61 -10.91 10.68
CA PHE A 125 23.24 -9.71 10.15
C PHE A 125 23.44 -8.69 11.28
N ASP A 126 24.42 -7.81 11.14
CA ASP A 126 24.61 -6.69 12.04
C ASP A 126 24.04 -5.43 11.39
N LEU A 127 23.13 -4.74 12.11
CA LEU A 127 22.50 -3.50 11.69
C LEU A 127 22.92 -2.39 12.63
N SER A 128 23.82 -1.51 12.21
CA SER A 128 24.20 -0.33 12.94
C SER A 128 23.54 0.92 12.37
N LEU A 129 23.12 1.83 13.25
CA LEU A 129 22.48 3.08 12.88
C LEU A 129 23.15 4.26 13.57
N ILE A 130 23.50 5.23 12.75
CA ILE A 130 24.15 6.47 13.19
C ILE A 130 23.35 7.66 12.65
N GLN A 131 23.05 8.64 13.50
CA GLN A 131 22.44 9.89 13.04
C GLN A 131 23.53 10.93 12.77
N LYS A 132 23.61 11.43 11.53
CA LYS A 132 24.54 12.48 11.12
C LYS A 132 23.82 13.60 10.36
N LYS A 133 23.93 14.84 10.85
CA LYS A 133 23.51 16.07 10.12
C LYS A 133 22.13 15.97 9.42
N GLY A 134 21.10 15.45 10.11
CA GLY A 134 19.75 15.35 9.55
C GLY A 134 19.50 14.10 8.70
N PHE A 135 20.43 13.15 8.69
CA PHE A 135 20.30 11.86 8.04
C PHE A 135 20.49 10.72 9.03
N LEU A 136 19.84 9.60 8.74
CA LEU A 136 20.05 8.30 9.38
C LEU A 136 20.85 7.42 8.43
N VAL A 137 21.95 6.89 8.90
CA VAL A 137 22.81 5.96 8.17
C VAL A 137 22.57 4.57 8.72
N PHE A 138 22.03 3.69 7.91
CA PHE A 138 21.81 2.27 8.20
C PHE A 138 22.94 1.48 7.56
N ASP A 139 23.80 0.86 8.34
CA ASP A 139 24.84 -0.03 7.85
C ASP A 139 24.43 -1.47 8.16
N ILE A 140 24.12 -2.26 7.13
CA ILE A 140 23.85 -3.69 7.21
C ILE A 140 25.14 -4.42 6.85
N SER A 141 25.75 -5.11 7.80
CA SER A 141 27.01 -5.82 7.61
C SER A 141 26.88 -7.33 7.89
N TRP A 142 27.76 -8.09 7.25
CA TRP A 142 27.82 -9.55 7.38
C TRP A 142 29.24 -10.08 7.13
N ASP A 143 29.56 -11.22 7.70
CA ASP A 143 30.90 -11.84 7.75
C ASP A 143 31.22 -12.74 6.55
N SER A 144 30.62 -12.57 5.41
CA SER A 144 30.94 -13.40 4.24
C SER A 144 31.74 -12.60 3.21
N PRO A 145 32.84 -13.15 2.67
CA PRO A 145 33.50 -12.55 1.53
C PRO A 145 32.66 -12.76 0.26
N TRP A 146 32.61 -11.76 -0.60
CA TRP A 146 32.19 -11.91 -2.00
C TRP A 146 30.70 -11.92 -2.31
N LEU A 147 29.97 -10.88 -1.94
CA LEU A 147 28.93 -10.38 -2.83
C LEU A 147 29.58 -9.40 -3.81
N LEU A 148 29.71 -9.82 -5.07
CA LEU A 148 30.18 -8.91 -6.11
C LEU A 148 29.21 -7.74 -6.20
N LYS A 149 29.72 -6.54 -6.34
CA LYS A 149 28.95 -5.31 -6.49
C LYS A 149 27.82 -5.46 -7.52
N ASP A 150 28.11 -6.17 -8.61
CA ASP A 150 27.17 -6.45 -9.70
C ASP A 150 25.92 -7.23 -9.23
N HIS A 151 26.04 -8.16 -8.28
CA HIS A 151 24.89 -8.88 -7.73
C HIS A 151 23.97 -7.97 -6.94
N ILE A 152 24.54 -7.03 -6.18
CA ILE A 152 23.74 -6.04 -5.44
C ILE A 152 23.09 -5.04 -6.40
N GLU A 153 23.78 -4.61 -7.44
CA GLU A 153 23.21 -3.74 -8.47
C GLU A 153 22.04 -4.42 -9.18
N GLN A 154 22.14 -5.70 -9.51
CA GLN A 154 21.03 -6.48 -10.05
C GLN A 154 19.88 -6.62 -9.05
N LEU A 155 20.18 -6.81 -7.75
CA LEU A 155 19.17 -6.87 -6.71
C LEU A 155 18.38 -5.55 -6.60
N MET A 156 19.06 -4.42 -6.77
CA MET A 156 18.43 -3.10 -6.72
C MET A 156 17.38 -2.90 -7.81
N GLN A 157 17.53 -3.56 -8.96
CA GLN A 157 16.56 -3.51 -10.06
C GLN A 157 15.39 -4.50 -9.90
N LYS A 158 15.48 -5.46 -8.96
CA LYS A 158 14.39 -6.40 -8.72
C LYS A 158 13.21 -5.72 -8.04
N ARG A 159 12.00 -6.07 -8.50
CA ARG A 159 10.75 -5.61 -7.89
C ARG A 159 10.53 -6.27 -6.54
N ILE A 160 10.01 -5.50 -5.60
CA ILE A 160 9.62 -5.99 -4.28
C ILE A 160 8.16 -6.44 -4.36
N ASN A 161 7.93 -7.72 -4.63
CA ASN A 161 6.56 -8.26 -4.79
C ASN A 161 5.70 -7.39 -5.72
N SER A 162 4.80 -6.63 -5.13
CA SER A 162 3.85 -5.74 -5.79
C SER A 162 4.30 -4.27 -5.85
N LEU A 163 5.41 -3.95 -5.17
CA LEU A 163 6.00 -2.62 -5.20
C LEU A 163 6.94 -2.47 -6.41
N PRO A 164 7.37 -1.24 -6.73
CA PRO A 164 8.44 -0.99 -7.68
C PRO A 164 9.76 -1.69 -7.29
N SER A 165 10.82 -1.46 -8.07
CA SER A 165 12.14 -2.00 -7.75
C SER A 165 12.66 -1.47 -6.40
N LEU A 166 13.56 -2.22 -5.77
CA LEU A 166 14.20 -1.81 -4.50
C LEU A 166 14.84 -0.42 -4.62
N PHE A 167 15.52 -0.14 -5.73
CA PHE A 167 16.10 1.16 -6.02
C PHE A 167 15.05 2.28 -5.99
N TYR A 168 13.93 2.06 -6.67
CA TYR A 168 12.88 3.05 -6.77
C TYR A 168 12.20 3.30 -5.42
N VAL A 169 11.91 2.26 -4.64
CA VAL A 169 11.34 2.38 -3.29
C VAL A 169 12.27 3.16 -2.36
N LEU A 170 13.58 2.92 -2.40
CA LEU A 170 14.53 3.69 -1.61
C LEU A 170 14.55 5.16 -2.04
N ARG A 171 14.55 5.44 -3.36
CA ARG A 171 14.52 6.80 -3.90
C ARG A 171 13.25 7.56 -3.51
N GLN A 172 12.08 6.91 -3.53
CA GLN A 172 10.82 7.52 -3.06
C GLN A 172 10.89 7.93 -1.59
N ASN A 173 11.53 7.12 -0.76
CA ASN A 173 11.78 7.44 0.64
C ASN A 173 12.92 8.46 0.82
N LYS A 174 13.38 9.09 -0.26
CA LYS A 174 14.51 10.01 -0.26
C LYS A 174 15.76 9.40 0.40
N ALA A 175 15.89 8.10 0.24
CA ALA A 175 17.03 7.32 0.68
C ALA A 175 17.96 7.01 -0.49
N SER A 176 19.25 7.00 -0.22
CA SER A 176 20.28 6.50 -1.14
C SER A 176 20.92 5.24 -0.56
N PHE A 177 21.56 4.45 -1.40
CA PHE A 177 22.29 3.27 -0.96
C PHE A 177 23.71 3.27 -1.52
N GLU A 178 24.61 2.60 -0.81
CA GLU A 178 25.99 2.42 -1.17
C GLU A 178 26.46 1.01 -0.77
N VAL A 179 27.21 0.35 -1.63
CA VAL A 179 27.83 -0.96 -1.35
C VAL A 179 29.30 -0.71 -1.00
N ILE A 180 29.69 -1.12 0.19
CA ILE A 180 31.04 -0.98 0.70
C ILE A 180 31.63 -2.38 0.90
N CYS A 181 32.66 -2.71 0.11
CA CYS A 181 33.41 -3.95 0.23
C CYS A 181 34.80 -3.62 0.80
N ASP A 182 35.10 -4.15 1.96
CA ASP A 182 36.44 -4.04 2.54
C ASP A 182 37.23 -5.33 2.29
N ASN A 183 38.22 -5.23 1.39
CA ASN A 183 39.05 -6.36 1.04
C ASN A 183 40.04 -6.79 2.15
N HIS A 184 40.29 -5.92 3.12
CA HIS A 184 41.20 -6.18 4.25
C HIS A 184 40.49 -6.88 5.40
N GLU A 185 39.26 -6.49 5.69
CA GLU A 185 38.48 -7.02 6.83
C GLU A 185 37.62 -8.24 6.44
N LYS A 186 37.59 -8.65 5.18
CA LYS A 186 36.71 -9.72 4.65
C LYS A 186 35.24 -9.49 4.99
N SER A 187 34.82 -8.25 5.20
CA SER A 187 33.47 -7.84 5.52
C SER A 187 32.86 -7.08 4.36
N SER A 188 31.58 -7.30 4.14
CA SER A 188 30.79 -6.52 3.19
C SER A 188 29.67 -5.81 3.93
N ARG A 189 29.34 -4.60 3.50
CA ARG A 189 28.20 -3.87 4.05
C ARG A 189 27.43 -3.13 2.98
N ILE A 190 26.12 -3.00 3.21
CA ILE A 190 25.24 -2.09 2.47
C ILE A 190 24.91 -0.95 3.39
N ARG A 191 25.14 0.26 2.90
CA ARG A 191 24.78 1.50 3.56
C ARG A 191 23.55 2.10 2.93
N ILE A 192 22.51 2.35 3.72
CA ILE A 192 21.33 3.10 3.31
C ILE A 192 21.33 4.41 4.08
N ILE A 193 21.23 5.53 3.35
CA ILE A 193 21.18 6.86 3.95
C ILE A 193 19.77 7.42 3.74
N ALA A 194 19.01 7.56 4.82
CA ALA A 194 17.66 8.08 4.81
C ALA A 194 17.56 9.42 5.56
N ARG A 195 16.47 10.16 5.38
CA ARG A 195 16.26 11.41 6.11
C ARG A 195 15.86 11.15 7.56
N ALA A 196 16.50 11.86 8.48
CA ALA A 196 16.05 11.94 9.86
C ALA A 196 14.87 12.92 9.97
N GLY A 197 13.87 12.56 10.76
CA GLY A 197 12.81 13.49 11.12
C GLY A 197 13.37 14.58 12.04
N SER A 198 13.28 15.87 11.68
CA SER A 198 13.79 16.96 12.49
C SER A 198 13.15 16.99 13.88
N LYS A 199 13.95 17.29 14.88
CA LYS A 199 13.46 17.61 16.24
C LYS A 199 12.83 19.02 16.21
N THR A 200 11.62 19.17 15.68
CA THR A 200 10.80 20.31 16.08
C THR A 200 10.41 20.06 17.52
N HIS A 201 10.59 21.07 18.38
CA HIS A 201 10.32 20.99 19.81
C HIS A 201 9.02 20.26 20.09
N ALA A 202 9.14 18.98 20.42
CA ALA A 202 8.02 18.19 20.90
C ALA A 202 7.79 18.61 22.35
N ARG A 203 6.67 19.25 22.59
CA ARG A 203 6.07 19.28 23.91
C ARG A 203 5.81 17.83 24.35
N GLU A 204 6.44 17.53 25.48
CA GLU A 204 6.09 16.54 26.48
C GLU A 204 5.64 15.13 26.10
N LYS A 205 6.40 14.18 26.63
CA LYS A 205 6.07 12.78 26.81
C LYS A 205 4.71 12.61 27.47
N HIS A 206 3.72 12.26 26.68
CA HIS A 206 2.67 11.40 27.20
C HIS A 206 2.94 9.98 26.68
N GLN A 207 3.11 9.05 27.60
CA GLN A 207 2.95 7.63 27.33
C GLN A 207 1.63 7.50 26.57
N ALA A 208 1.69 7.08 25.29
CA ALA A 208 0.49 6.78 24.55
C ALA A 208 -0.29 5.74 25.36
N PRO A 209 -1.53 6.02 25.77
CA PRO A 209 -2.38 4.96 26.24
C PRO A 209 -2.45 3.96 25.10
N VAL A 210 -2.35 2.68 25.43
CA VAL A 210 -2.76 1.62 24.50
C VAL A 210 -4.23 1.86 24.23
N ILE A 211 -4.51 2.58 23.14
CA ILE A 211 -5.86 2.84 22.71
C ILE A 211 -6.32 1.56 22.05
N THR A 212 -6.92 0.69 22.85
CA THR A 212 -7.74 -0.44 22.41
C THR A 212 -9.10 0.10 21.92
N GLY A 213 -9.07 1.04 21.01
CA GLY A 213 -10.26 1.60 20.38
C GLY A 213 -10.31 1.12 18.94
N SER A 214 -10.73 -0.13 18.71
CA SER A 214 -11.28 -0.49 17.40
C SER A 214 -12.47 0.44 17.11
N ARG A 215 -12.65 0.85 15.86
CA ARG A 215 -13.86 1.53 15.39
C ARG A 215 -15.07 0.79 15.98
N PRO A 216 -16.13 1.50 16.43
CA PRO A 216 -17.34 0.84 16.90
C PRO A 216 -17.82 -0.14 15.83
N GLU A 217 -18.19 -1.35 16.24
CA GLU A 217 -18.79 -2.32 15.32
C GLU A 217 -20.19 -1.83 14.95
N PHE A 218 -20.29 -1.16 13.81
CA PHE A 218 -21.54 -0.62 13.28
C PHE A 218 -22.15 -1.61 12.31
N TYR A 219 -23.39 -2.04 12.55
CA TYR A 219 -24.13 -2.92 11.63
C TYR A 219 -25.50 -2.32 11.31
N ASP A 220 -25.56 -1.53 10.27
CA ASP A 220 -26.82 -1.14 9.62
C ASP A 220 -27.03 -2.08 8.42
N LEU A 221 -27.84 -3.12 8.61
CA LEU A 221 -28.17 -4.09 7.56
C LEU A 221 -28.87 -3.45 6.35
N ASP A 222 -29.45 -2.26 6.52
CA ASP A 222 -30.06 -1.50 5.42
C ASP A 222 -29.01 -0.93 4.46
N LEU A 223 -27.74 -0.83 4.89
CA LEU A 223 -26.63 -0.47 4.00
C LEU A 223 -26.29 -1.57 3.00
N PHE A 224 -26.68 -2.82 3.28
CA PHE A 224 -26.48 -3.98 2.42
C PHE A 224 -27.70 -4.35 1.59
N ARG A 225 -28.75 -3.48 1.56
CA ARG A 225 -29.90 -3.65 0.69
C ARG A 225 -29.55 -3.19 -0.72
N THR A 226 -29.21 -4.15 -1.54
CA THR A 226 -29.31 -4.04 -3.00
C THR A 226 -30.57 -4.81 -3.43
N ASP A 227 -31.23 -4.38 -4.50
CA ASP A 227 -32.33 -5.13 -5.10
C ASP A 227 -31.78 -6.47 -5.61
N GLU A 228 -31.79 -7.47 -4.72
CA GLU A 228 -31.04 -8.74 -4.82
C GLU A 228 -31.58 -9.70 -5.89
N GLU A 229 -32.74 -9.41 -6.48
CA GLU A 229 -33.50 -10.48 -7.15
C GLU A 229 -33.13 -10.72 -8.62
N ASP A 230 -32.47 -9.76 -9.33
CA ASP A 230 -32.26 -9.87 -10.77
C ASP A 230 -30.84 -9.55 -11.28
N ASN A 231 -29.80 -9.65 -10.44
CA ASN A 231 -28.45 -9.29 -10.89
C ASN A 231 -27.55 -10.54 -10.98
N ASP A 232 -27.09 -10.89 -12.19
CA ASP A 232 -26.16 -11.98 -12.49
C ASP A 232 -24.87 -11.92 -11.66
N LEU A 233 -24.49 -10.72 -11.17
CA LEU A 233 -23.34 -10.52 -10.32
C LEU A 233 -23.45 -11.33 -9.02
N PHE A 234 -24.65 -11.47 -8.45
CA PHE A 234 -24.84 -12.20 -7.19
C PHE A 234 -24.60 -13.70 -7.32
N ASP A 235 -24.79 -14.25 -8.50
CA ASP A 235 -24.56 -15.68 -8.78
C ASP A 235 -23.13 -15.93 -9.30
N THR A 236 -22.30 -14.89 -9.39
CA THR A 236 -20.91 -14.99 -9.78
C THR A 236 -20.05 -15.53 -8.63
N ASP A 237 -19.12 -16.43 -8.97
CA ASP A 237 -18.13 -16.99 -8.05
C ASP A 237 -17.24 -15.87 -7.47
N LEU A 238 -17.02 -15.88 -6.15
CA LEU A 238 -16.23 -14.87 -5.44
C LEU A 238 -14.85 -14.62 -6.04
N LYS A 239 -14.21 -15.62 -6.63
CA LYS A 239 -12.88 -15.47 -7.25
C LYS A 239 -12.88 -14.71 -8.58
N ASN A 240 -14.06 -14.64 -9.24
CA ASN A 240 -14.23 -14.05 -10.57
C ASN A 240 -14.77 -12.62 -10.53
N ILE A 241 -15.13 -12.13 -9.35
CA ILE A 241 -15.66 -10.78 -9.14
C ILE A 241 -14.53 -9.77 -9.08
N THR A 242 -14.80 -8.59 -9.61
CA THR A 242 -13.96 -7.41 -9.41
C THR A 242 -14.38 -6.67 -8.13
N TYR A 243 -13.44 -6.43 -7.22
CA TYR A 243 -13.69 -5.73 -5.96
C TYR A 243 -12.95 -4.40 -5.93
N THR A 244 -13.59 -3.39 -5.35
CA THR A 244 -12.94 -2.18 -4.87
C THR A 244 -12.81 -2.32 -3.35
N VAL A 245 -11.60 -2.57 -2.88
CA VAL A 245 -11.29 -2.69 -1.45
C VAL A 245 -10.87 -1.34 -0.95
N PHE A 246 -11.55 -0.79 0.04
CA PHE A 246 -11.30 0.57 0.50
C PHE A 246 -11.36 0.71 2.02
N ASP A 247 -10.77 1.80 2.49
CA ASP A 247 -10.82 2.24 3.88
C ASP A 247 -10.82 3.78 3.92
N THR A 248 -11.32 4.36 5.03
CA THR A 248 -11.31 5.81 5.26
C THR A 248 -10.64 6.16 6.58
N GLU A 249 -9.93 7.31 6.63
CA GLU A 249 -9.57 7.95 7.89
C GLU A 249 -10.48 9.17 8.11
N THR A 250 -10.80 9.44 9.37
CA THR A 250 -11.81 10.42 9.72
C THR A 250 -11.40 11.32 10.89
N THR A 251 -12.08 12.46 11.06
CA THR A 251 -11.86 13.35 12.21
C THR A 251 -12.35 12.76 13.52
N GLY A 252 -13.14 11.69 13.47
CA GLY A 252 -13.70 11.01 14.65
C GLY A 252 -14.66 9.89 14.26
N LEU A 253 -15.32 9.32 15.26
CA LEU A 253 -16.12 8.10 15.11
C LEU A 253 -17.65 8.36 15.13
N ASN A 254 -18.07 9.62 15.04
CA ASN A 254 -19.49 10.00 15.08
C ASN A 254 -19.94 10.68 13.77
N PRO A 255 -20.30 9.90 12.73
CA PRO A 255 -20.75 10.44 11.44
C PRO A 255 -21.94 11.38 11.57
N ASP A 256 -22.93 11.02 12.41
CA ASP A 256 -24.13 11.85 12.64
C ASP A 256 -23.81 13.11 13.46
N GLY A 257 -22.73 13.10 14.24
CA GLY A 257 -22.23 14.26 15.00
C GLY A 257 -21.35 15.20 14.18
N GLY A 258 -21.21 14.95 12.88
CA GLY A 258 -20.51 15.83 11.95
C GLY A 258 -19.03 15.52 11.79
N ASP A 259 -18.58 14.32 12.13
CA ASP A 259 -17.23 13.90 11.77
C ASP A 259 -17.08 13.74 10.26
N GLU A 260 -15.88 14.03 9.77
CA GLU A 260 -15.55 14.17 8.36
C GLU A 260 -14.49 13.17 7.92
N ILE A 261 -14.57 12.74 6.66
CA ILE A 261 -13.51 11.96 6.01
C ILE A 261 -12.33 12.88 5.71
N ILE A 262 -11.12 12.43 6.04
CA ILE A 262 -9.87 13.14 5.80
C ILE A 262 -8.91 12.37 4.90
N SER A 263 -9.11 11.07 4.72
CA SER A 263 -8.40 10.24 3.75
C SER A 263 -9.35 9.16 3.25
N LEU A 264 -9.29 8.88 1.96
CA LEU A 264 -10.02 7.80 1.32
C LEU A 264 -9.07 7.09 0.36
N ALA A 265 -8.86 5.82 0.58
CA ALA A 265 -8.02 5.03 -0.31
C ALA A 265 -8.68 3.70 -0.67
N ALA A 266 -8.36 3.22 -1.88
CA ALA A 266 -8.86 1.95 -2.36
C ALA A 266 -7.86 1.26 -3.28
N VAL A 267 -7.95 -0.06 -3.33
CA VAL A 267 -7.20 -0.93 -4.23
C VAL A 267 -8.17 -1.90 -4.91
N ARG A 268 -7.85 -2.31 -6.13
CA ARG A 268 -8.70 -3.21 -6.89
C ARG A 268 -8.24 -4.66 -6.79
N ILE A 269 -9.19 -5.59 -6.66
CA ILE A 269 -8.96 -7.02 -6.87
C ILE A 269 -9.63 -7.43 -8.17
N VAL A 270 -8.86 -8.03 -9.10
CA VAL A 270 -9.35 -8.57 -10.36
C VAL A 270 -8.81 -9.99 -10.54
N ASN A 271 -9.68 -10.95 -10.89
CA ASN A 271 -9.26 -12.34 -11.09
C ASN A 271 -8.40 -12.88 -9.94
N HIS A 272 -8.85 -12.66 -8.71
CA HIS A 272 -8.18 -13.13 -7.49
C HIS A 272 -6.76 -12.56 -7.28
N ARG A 273 -6.48 -11.35 -7.80
CA ARG A 273 -5.20 -10.64 -7.67
C ARG A 273 -5.40 -9.18 -7.32
N ILE A 274 -4.59 -8.67 -6.41
CA ILE A 274 -4.56 -7.24 -6.11
C ILE A 274 -3.86 -6.52 -7.26
N ILE A 275 -4.48 -5.47 -7.79
CA ILE A 275 -3.93 -4.63 -8.86
C ILE A 275 -3.34 -3.37 -8.21
N TYR A 276 -2.09 -3.44 -7.83
CA TYR A 276 -1.40 -2.33 -7.15
C TYR A 276 -1.13 -1.12 -8.05
N GLN A 277 -1.35 -1.23 -9.35
CA GLN A 277 -1.26 -0.13 -10.30
C GLN A 277 -2.59 0.62 -10.46
N ASP A 278 -3.70 0.05 -9.95
CA ASP A 278 -5.03 0.65 -10.00
C ASP A 278 -5.46 0.99 -8.57
N ILE A 279 -4.96 2.11 -8.07
CA ILE A 279 -5.19 2.58 -6.71
C ILE A 279 -5.88 3.94 -6.76
N PHE A 280 -6.85 4.12 -5.87
CA PHE A 280 -7.43 5.40 -5.54
C PHE A 280 -6.88 5.84 -4.18
N GLU A 281 -6.29 7.02 -4.08
CA GLU A 281 -5.79 7.55 -2.82
C GLU A 281 -5.88 9.08 -2.83
N GLU A 282 -6.70 9.62 -1.93
CA GLU A 282 -6.91 11.06 -1.83
C GLU A 282 -6.99 11.50 -0.37
N LEU A 283 -6.28 12.58 -0.05
CA LEU A 283 -6.52 13.35 1.17
C LEU A 283 -7.67 14.31 0.93
N VAL A 284 -8.55 14.42 1.92
CA VAL A 284 -9.79 15.20 1.85
C VAL A 284 -9.71 16.35 2.85
N ASP A 285 -9.98 17.57 2.40
CA ASP A 285 -10.09 18.72 3.29
C ASP A 285 -11.44 18.68 4.05
N PRO A 286 -11.44 18.40 5.36
CA PRO A 286 -12.67 18.24 6.12
C PRO A 286 -13.38 19.57 6.41
N LYS A 287 -12.75 20.71 6.13
CA LYS A 287 -13.21 22.06 6.48
C LYS A 287 -13.47 22.24 7.97
N ARG A 288 -12.82 21.47 8.81
CA ARG A 288 -12.86 21.51 10.28
C ARG A 288 -11.54 21.03 10.88
N ASP A 289 -11.32 21.33 12.14
CA ASP A 289 -10.15 20.89 12.86
C ASP A 289 -10.14 19.35 13.03
N ILE A 290 -8.93 18.78 13.05
CA ILE A 290 -8.71 17.36 13.33
C ILE A 290 -8.39 17.22 14.81
N PRO A 291 -9.22 16.50 15.59
CA PRO A 291 -8.94 16.25 17.00
C PRO A 291 -7.62 15.53 17.20
N MET A 292 -6.89 15.89 18.28
CA MET A 292 -5.61 15.29 18.61
C MET A 292 -5.69 13.76 18.82
N GLU A 293 -6.84 13.28 19.26
CA GLU A 293 -7.12 11.84 19.43
C GLU A 293 -7.07 11.11 18.11
N SER A 294 -7.74 11.64 17.07
CA SER A 294 -7.73 11.10 15.72
C SER A 294 -6.33 11.20 15.09
N TYR A 295 -5.68 12.35 15.23
CA TYR A 295 -4.29 12.54 14.77
C TYR A 295 -3.33 11.48 15.33
N ARG A 296 -3.47 11.09 16.62
CA ARG A 296 -2.62 10.07 17.23
C ARG A 296 -2.80 8.68 16.61
N ILE A 297 -3.94 8.40 16.00
CA ILE A 297 -4.26 7.12 15.37
C ILE A 297 -3.66 7.07 13.96
N HIS A 298 -4.06 8.00 13.09
CA HIS A 298 -3.73 7.96 11.66
C HIS A 298 -2.58 8.91 11.25
N GLY A 299 -2.14 9.82 12.11
CA GLY A 299 -1.02 10.72 11.85
C GLY A 299 -1.29 11.85 10.86
N ILE A 300 -2.53 12.04 10.41
CA ILE A 300 -2.92 13.11 9.48
C ILE A 300 -3.26 14.36 10.29
N ASN A 301 -2.54 15.45 10.06
CA ASN A 301 -2.80 16.74 10.71
C ASN A 301 -3.54 17.70 9.77
N TYR A 302 -4.01 18.80 10.32
CA TYR A 302 -4.76 19.81 9.58
C TYR A 302 -3.96 20.40 8.40
N GLU A 303 -2.66 20.61 8.55
CA GLU A 303 -1.80 21.16 7.51
C GLU A 303 -1.70 20.26 6.27
N MET A 304 -1.80 18.94 6.46
CA MET A 304 -1.73 17.95 5.37
C MET A 304 -2.98 17.99 4.49
N VAL A 305 -4.14 18.32 5.05
CA VAL A 305 -5.44 18.27 4.37
C VAL A 305 -5.95 19.64 3.93
N THR A 306 -5.49 20.71 4.55
CA THR A 306 -5.88 22.08 4.22
C THR A 306 -5.59 22.39 2.76
N GLY A 307 -6.61 22.89 2.05
CA GLY A 307 -6.50 23.24 0.63
C GLY A 307 -6.54 22.04 -0.32
N LYS A 308 -6.68 20.81 0.18
CA LYS A 308 -7.00 19.65 -0.66
C LYS A 308 -8.43 19.73 -1.17
N LYS A 309 -8.80 18.84 -2.09
CA LYS A 309 -10.17 18.69 -2.56
C LYS A 309 -11.08 18.29 -1.39
N ASP A 310 -12.29 18.80 -1.35
CA ASP A 310 -13.29 18.41 -0.35
C ASP A 310 -14.06 17.15 -0.79
N ILE A 311 -14.89 16.63 0.10
CA ILE A 311 -15.67 15.41 -0.13
C ILE A 311 -16.61 15.51 -1.35
N ARG A 312 -17.06 16.75 -1.69
CA ARG A 312 -17.92 16.98 -2.86
C ARG A 312 -17.22 16.69 -4.19
N THR A 313 -15.90 16.80 -4.19
CA THR A 313 -15.07 16.48 -5.36
C THR A 313 -14.60 15.02 -5.33
N ILE A 314 -14.25 14.52 -4.13
CA ILE A 314 -13.64 13.19 -3.99
C ILE A 314 -14.67 12.08 -4.11
N LEU A 315 -15.85 12.21 -3.50
CA LEU A 315 -16.85 11.15 -3.51
C LEU A 315 -17.40 10.81 -4.91
N PRO A 316 -17.67 11.80 -5.82
CA PRO A 316 -17.96 11.49 -7.22
C PRO A 316 -16.84 10.71 -7.93
N ALA A 317 -15.58 11.11 -7.73
CA ALA A 317 -14.43 10.42 -8.32
C ALA A 317 -14.29 8.99 -7.77
N PHE A 318 -14.53 8.79 -6.48
CA PHE A 318 -14.54 7.46 -5.88
C PHE A 318 -15.68 6.58 -6.42
N ARG A 319 -16.90 7.13 -6.57
CA ARG A 319 -18.01 6.41 -7.20
C ARG A 319 -17.64 5.94 -8.61
N ASP A 320 -17.02 6.81 -9.40
CA ASP A 320 -16.62 6.47 -10.77
C ASP A 320 -15.50 5.42 -10.77
N TYR A 321 -14.57 5.50 -9.83
CA TYR A 321 -13.55 4.46 -9.62
C TYR A 321 -14.18 3.13 -9.20
N ALA A 322 -15.17 3.14 -8.31
CA ALA A 322 -15.83 1.93 -7.81
C ALA A 322 -16.95 1.40 -8.73
N ALA A 323 -17.19 2.02 -9.88
CA ALA A 323 -18.27 1.61 -10.80
C ALA A 323 -18.15 0.12 -11.17
N GLU A 324 -19.29 -0.56 -11.19
CA GLU A 324 -19.43 -1.99 -11.59
C GLU A 324 -18.59 -2.98 -10.75
N THR A 325 -18.20 -2.62 -9.53
CA THR A 325 -17.46 -3.50 -8.61
C THR A 325 -18.25 -3.78 -7.33
N VAL A 326 -17.85 -4.82 -6.62
CA VAL A 326 -18.30 -5.07 -5.24
C VAL A 326 -17.40 -4.27 -4.30
N LEU A 327 -17.99 -3.48 -3.42
CA LEU A 327 -17.28 -2.79 -2.37
C LEU A 327 -16.88 -3.77 -1.27
N LEU A 328 -15.64 -3.72 -0.85
CA LEU A 328 -15.09 -4.57 0.20
C LEU A 328 -14.34 -3.72 1.21
N GLY A 329 -14.57 -3.98 2.49
CA GLY A 329 -13.85 -3.32 3.58
C GLY A 329 -13.74 -4.22 4.81
N HIS A 330 -13.16 -3.67 5.86
CA HIS A 330 -13.11 -4.29 7.18
C HIS A 330 -13.88 -3.43 8.17
N ASN A 331 -14.96 -3.97 8.75
CA ASN A 331 -15.93 -3.18 9.53
C ASN A 331 -16.51 -2.02 8.67
N ILE A 332 -16.78 -2.33 7.41
CA ILE A 332 -17.13 -1.38 6.34
C ILE A 332 -18.41 -0.58 6.63
N ALA A 333 -19.26 -1.06 7.55
CA ALA A 333 -20.49 -0.38 7.88
C ALA A 333 -20.26 1.07 8.39
N PHE A 334 -19.14 1.29 9.09
CA PHE A 334 -18.73 2.63 9.50
C PHE A 334 -18.44 3.54 8.29
N ASP A 335 -17.63 3.06 7.35
CA ASP A 335 -17.25 3.83 6.16
C ASP A 335 -18.46 4.12 5.26
N MET A 336 -19.33 3.13 5.09
CA MET A 336 -20.59 3.31 4.37
C MET A 336 -21.52 4.31 5.07
N LYS A 337 -21.54 4.35 6.40
CA LYS A 337 -22.29 5.36 7.15
C LYS A 337 -21.69 6.75 6.93
N MET A 338 -20.36 6.88 6.90
CA MET A 338 -19.68 8.15 6.56
C MET A 338 -20.10 8.63 5.17
N PHE A 339 -20.19 7.78 4.17
CA PHE A 339 -20.70 8.14 2.85
C PHE A 339 -22.18 8.51 2.87
N LYS A 340 -23.01 7.75 3.58
CA LYS A 340 -24.47 7.98 3.68
C LYS A 340 -24.80 9.37 4.22
N VAL A 341 -24.11 9.83 5.25
CA VAL A 341 -24.35 11.19 5.79
C VAL A 341 -23.95 12.30 4.81
N LYS A 342 -23.08 11.98 3.81
CA LYS A 342 -22.65 12.91 2.76
C LYS A 342 -23.57 12.91 1.53
N GLU A 343 -24.53 11.99 1.41
CA GLU A 343 -25.44 11.90 0.25
C GLU A 343 -26.14 13.25 -0.03
N LYS A 344 -26.65 13.90 1.01
CA LYS A 344 -27.35 15.21 0.87
C LYS A 344 -26.43 16.32 0.36
N GLN A 345 -25.17 16.29 0.75
CA GLN A 345 -24.18 17.31 0.43
C GLN A 345 -23.60 17.13 -0.97
N THR A 346 -23.38 15.86 -1.39
CA THR A 346 -22.68 15.51 -2.61
C THR A 346 -23.62 15.12 -3.75
N GLY A 347 -24.86 14.72 -3.44
CA GLY A 347 -25.79 14.11 -4.39
C GLY A 347 -25.37 12.69 -4.81
N ILE A 348 -24.36 12.11 -4.17
CA ILE A 348 -23.80 10.81 -4.54
C ILE A 348 -24.29 9.74 -3.57
N ARG A 349 -24.85 8.67 -4.13
CA ARG A 349 -25.19 7.43 -3.44
C ARG A 349 -24.45 6.28 -4.07
N LEU A 350 -23.77 5.50 -3.26
CA LEU A 350 -23.11 4.27 -3.70
C LEU A 350 -24.13 3.13 -3.68
N MET A 351 -24.34 2.49 -4.83
CA MET A 351 -25.34 1.41 -5.02
C MET A 351 -24.68 0.04 -5.19
N ASN A 352 -23.37 -0.03 -5.01
CA ASN A 352 -22.62 -1.26 -5.16
C ASN A 352 -22.99 -2.29 -4.10
N PRO A 353 -22.98 -3.61 -4.42
CA PRO A 353 -22.98 -4.65 -3.40
C PRO A 353 -21.79 -4.48 -2.45
N VAL A 354 -21.98 -4.82 -1.19
CA VAL A 354 -20.97 -4.63 -0.14
C VAL A 354 -20.65 -5.96 0.55
N LEU A 355 -19.37 -6.22 0.81
CA LEU A 355 -18.88 -7.31 1.65
C LEU A 355 -17.98 -6.77 2.76
N ASP A 356 -17.99 -7.46 3.89
CA ASP A 356 -17.23 -7.11 5.09
C ASP A 356 -16.36 -8.30 5.53
N THR A 357 -15.04 -8.10 5.57
CA THR A 357 -14.09 -9.16 5.99
C THR A 357 -14.25 -9.55 7.45
N LEU A 358 -14.73 -8.63 8.32
CA LEU A 358 -15.04 -8.95 9.71
C LEU A 358 -16.20 -9.97 9.76
N LEU A 359 -17.30 -9.71 9.05
CA LEU A 359 -18.46 -10.61 9.00
C LEU A 359 -18.10 -11.96 8.37
N LEU A 360 -17.34 -11.96 7.29
CA LEU A 360 -16.90 -13.20 6.63
C LEU A 360 -15.98 -14.02 7.55
N SER A 361 -15.09 -13.38 8.30
CA SER A 361 -14.27 -14.04 9.32
C SER A 361 -15.14 -14.64 10.44
N ALA A 362 -16.18 -13.94 10.89
CA ALA A 362 -17.10 -14.45 11.90
C ALA A 362 -17.92 -15.64 11.42
N VAL A 363 -18.26 -15.69 10.13
CA VAL A 363 -18.90 -16.87 9.50
C VAL A 363 -17.98 -18.09 9.53
N LEU A 364 -16.71 -17.91 9.22
CA LEU A 364 -15.72 -18.99 9.17
C LEU A 364 -15.27 -19.45 10.55
N HIS A 365 -15.23 -18.55 11.49
CA HIS A 365 -14.63 -18.77 12.82
C HIS A 365 -15.57 -18.34 13.94
N PRO A 366 -16.79 -18.90 14.06
CA PRO A 366 -17.83 -18.41 14.97
C PRO A 366 -17.50 -18.56 16.46
N VAL A 367 -16.50 -19.38 16.78
CA VAL A 367 -16.03 -19.58 18.17
C VAL A 367 -14.94 -18.61 18.61
N HIS A 368 -14.36 -17.86 17.68
CA HIS A 368 -13.37 -16.84 18.03
C HIS A 368 -14.06 -15.57 18.54
N ALA A 369 -13.52 -15.01 19.63
CA ALA A 369 -14.08 -13.82 20.25
C ALA A 369 -13.68 -12.51 19.55
N ARG A 370 -12.65 -12.54 18.68
CA ARG A 370 -12.09 -11.34 18.05
C ARG A 370 -11.98 -11.53 16.54
N HIS A 371 -12.54 -10.54 15.84
CA HIS A 371 -12.52 -10.45 14.38
C HIS A 371 -12.02 -9.08 13.91
N ASP A 372 -11.26 -8.37 14.75
CA ASP A 372 -10.49 -7.20 14.33
C ASP A 372 -9.42 -7.58 13.29
N MET A 373 -8.98 -6.60 12.53
CA MET A 373 -8.06 -6.81 11.40
C MET A 373 -6.78 -7.53 11.83
N GLU A 374 -6.21 -7.16 12.98
CA GLU A 374 -4.99 -7.75 13.52
C GLU A 374 -5.18 -9.23 13.86
N SER A 375 -6.28 -9.57 14.54
CA SER A 375 -6.59 -10.96 14.93
C SER A 375 -6.85 -11.85 13.72
N ILE A 376 -7.49 -11.33 12.67
CA ILE A 376 -7.71 -12.07 11.41
C ILE A 376 -6.39 -12.22 10.66
N ALA A 377 -5.62 -11.17 10.54
CA ALA A 377 -4.33 -11.17 9.84
C ALA A 377 -3.35 -12.15 10.47
N GLU A 378 -3.23 -12.15 11.81
CA GLU A 378 -2.41 -13.12 12.53
C GLU A 378 -2.84 -14.57 12.25
N ARG A 379 -4.14 -14.84 12.31
CA ARG A 379 -4.73 -16.16 12.04
C ARG A 379 -4.48 -16.66 10.63
N LEU A 380 -4.49 -15.76 9.64
CA LEU A 380 -4.33 -16.08 8.22
C LEU A 380 -2.88 -15.93 7.72
N GLY A 381 -1.95 -15.51 8.59
CA GLY A 381 -0.57 -15.24 8.21
C GLY A 381 -0.43 -14.05 7.25
N VAL A 382 -1.27 -13.03 7.40
CA VAL A 382 -1.19 -11.78 6.65
C VAL A 382 -0.38 -10.76 7.42
N ASN A 383 0.58 -10.11 6.76
CA ASN A 383 1.35 -9.03 7.35
C ASN A 383 0.67 -7.68 7.13
N ILE A 384 0.15 -7.09 8.20
CA ILE A 384 -0.38 -5.73 8.10
C ILE A 384 0.80 -4.76 8.08
N ILE A 385 0.87 -3.98 7.02
CA ILE A 385 1.87 -2.94 6.81
C ILE A 385 1.10 -1.63 6.60
N GLY A 386 1.56 -0.54 7.24
CA GLY A 386 0.87 0.76 7.12
C GLY A 386 -0.46 0.84 7.86
N ARG A 387 -0.60 0.14 8.99
CA ARG A 387 -1.78 0.21 9.86
C ARG A 387 -2.10 1.65 10.24
N HIS A 388 -3.39 1.98 10.22
CA HIS A 388 -3.92 3.34 10.41
C HIS A 388 -3.51 4.32 9.30
N THR A 389 -3.35 3.81 8.08
CA THR A 389 -3.44 4.61 6.87
C THR A 389 -4.52 3.98 5.98
N ALA A 390 -5.38 4.77 5.37
CA ALA A 390 -6.48 4.25 4.56
C ALA A 390 -6.01 3.27 3.49
N LEU A 391 -4.89 3.55 2.82
CA LEU A 391 -4.33 2.63 1.82
C LEU A 391 -3.75 1.35 2.43
N GLY A 392 -3.00 1.46 3.53
CA GLY A 392 -2.43 0.30 4.22
C GLY A 392 -3.52 -0.66 4.70
N ASP A 393 -4.60 -0.12 5.26
CA ASP A 393 -5.73 -0.90 5.77
C ASP A 393 -6.56 -1.49 4.61
N ALA A 394 -6.73 -0.78 3.49
CA ALA A 394 -7.35 -1.31 2.29
C ALA A 394 -6.54 -2.49 1.69
N ILE A 395 -5.21 -2.39 1.61
CA ILE A 395 -4.34 -3.47 1.12
C ILE A 395 -4.39 -4.68 2.08
N ALA A 396 -4.27 -4.46 3.39
CA ALA A 396 -4.36 -5.52 4.38
C ALA A 396 -5.72 -6.25 4.30
N THR A 397 -6.81 -5.49 4.14
CA THR A 397 -8.16 -6.03 3.92
C THR A 397 -8.23 -6.87 2.64
N ALA A 398 -7.62 -6.41 1.56
CA ALA A 398 -7.55 -7.15 0.30
C ALA A 398 -6.79 -8.48 0.45
N GLU A 399 -5.63 -8.46 1.11
CA GLU A 399 -4.83 -9.67 1.38
C GLU A 399 -5.58 -10.66 2.27
N ILE A 400 -6.23 -10.17 3.34
CA ILE A 400 -7.10 -10.96 4.21
C ILE A 400 -8.21 -11.63 3.38
N PHE A 401 -8.91 -10.85 2.55
CA PHE A 401 -10.03 -11.38 1.75
C PHE A 401 -9.59 -12.46 0.78
N LEU A 402 -8.45 -12.29 0.10
CA LEU A 402 -7.90 -13.31 -0.78
C LEU A 402 -7.57 -14.62 -0.04
N LYS A 403 -7.21 -14.56 1.24
CA LYS A 403 -7.02 -15.74 2.10
C LYS A 403 -8.34 -16.33 2.61
N LEU A 404 -9.38 -15.51 2.77
CA LEU A 404 -10.70 -15.99 3.18
C LEU A 404 -11.44 -16.74 2.05
N ILE A 405 -11.28 -16.36 0.78
CA ILE A 405 -11.98 -16.98 -0.34
C ILE A 405 -11.84 -18.51 -0.37
N PRO A 406 -10.63 -19.13 -0.29
CA PRO A 406 -10.52 -20.58 -0.27
C PRO A 406 -11.24 -21.24 0.92
N LEU A 407 -11.21 -20.58 2.09
CA LEU A 407 -11.88 -21.06 3.30
C LEU A 407 -13.40 -20.97 3.17
N LEU A 408 -13.91 -19.87 2.58
CA LEU A 408 -15.33 -19.69 2.27
C LEU A 408 -15.80 -20.78 1.31
N ASN A 409 -15.05 -21.03 0.24
CA ASN A 409 -15.37 -22.07 -0.73
C ASN A 409 -15.44 -23.45 -0.08
N SER A 410 -14.50 -23.78 0.82
CA SER A 410 -14.50 -25.05 1.57
C SER A 410 -15.72 -25.20 2.48
N ASN A 411 -16.34 -24.08 2.88
CA ASN A 411 -17.56 -24.04 3.70
C ASN A 411 -18.85 -23.88 2.87
N GLY A 412 -18.78 -24.05 1.54
CA GLY A 412 -19.93 -23.98 0.64
C GLY A 412 -20.41 -22.56 0.32
N VAL A 413 -19.61 -21.53 0.66
CA VAL A 413 -19.88 -20.13 0.31
C VAL A 413 -19.10 -19.83 -0.97
N LEU A 414 -19.75 -19.98 -2.12
CA LEU A 414 -19.11 -19.92 -3.44
C LEU A 414 -19.34 -18.59 -4.14
N THR A 415 -20.57 -18.08 -4.06
CA THR A 415 -21.02 -16.92 -4.81
C THR A 415 -21.14 -15.69 -3.92
N LEU A 416 -21.27 -14.51 -4.55
CA LEU A 416 -21.57 -13.27 -3.82
C LEU A 416 -22.87 -13.40 -3.02
N ARG A 417 -23.89 -14.02 -3.57
CA ARG A 417 -25.18 -14.30 -2.91
C ARG A 417 -24.99 -15.12 -1.63
N ASP A 418 -24.15 -16.17 -1.70
CA ASP A 418 -23.85 -17.00 -0.53
C ASP A 418 -23.12 -16.19 0.54
N ALA A 419 -22.12 -15.40 0.14
CA ALA A 419 -21.32 -14.57 1.08
C ALA A 419 -22.21 -13.54 1.78
N VAL A 420 -23.07 -12.84 1.04
CA VAL A 420 -24.01 -11.87 1.62
C VAL A 420 -24.99 -12.54 2.58
N LYS A 421 -25.59 -13.70 2.16
CA LYS A 421 -26.51 -14.46 3.03
C LYS A 421 -25.82 -14.99 4.29
N ALA A 422 -24.59 -15.47 4.18
CA ALA A 422 -23.82 -15.96 5.32
C ALA A 422 -23.46 -14.81 6.28
N SER A 423 -23.01 -13.68 5.75
CA SER A 423 -22.70 -12.47 6.54
C SER A 423 -23.92 -12.00 7.34
N LYS A 424 -25.10 -11.91 6.73
CA LYS A 424 -26.36 -11.52 7.40
C LYS A 424 -26.76 -12.47 8.54
N LYS A 425 -26.33 -13.72 8.53
CA LYS A 425 -26.60 -14.72 9.58
C LYS A 425 -25.62 -14.69 10.73
N SER A 426 -24.48 -14.03 10.58
CA SER A 426 -23.45 -13.94 11.61
C SER A 426 -24.00 -13.25 12.87
N TYR A 427 -23.41 -13.58 14.05
CA TYR A 427 -23.78 -12.94 15.32
C TYR A 427 -23.55 -11.44 15.26
N TYR A 428 -22.43 -11.02 14.69
CA TYR A 428 -22.03 -9.61 14.59
C TYR A 428 -23.00 -8.78 13.72
N ALA A 429 -23.60 -9.38 12.70
CA ALA A 429 -24.61 -8.71 11.88
C ALA A 429 -25.93 -8.42 12.64
N ARG A 430 -26.09 -8.96 13.84
CA ARG A 430 -27.33 -8.79 14.67
C ARG A 430 -27.14 -7.78 15.81
N LEU A 431 -25.93 -7.31 16.04
CA LEU A 431 -25.66 -6.30 17.03
C LEU A 431 -26.23 -4.96 16.53
N LYS A 432 -27.37 -4.54 17.11
CA LYS A 432 -27.91 -3.19 16.91
C LYS A 432 -27.46 -2.34 18.09
N TYR A 433 -26.83 -1.21 17.79
CA TYR A 433 -26.60 -0.15 18.74
C TYR A 433 -27.68 0.91 18.63
#